data_268907736e80597797875633113034a7
#
_entry.id   268907736e80597797875633113034a7
#
_cell.length_a   1.000
_cell.length_b   1.000
_cell.length_c   1.000
_cell.angle_alpha   90.00
_cell.angle_beta   90.00
_cell.angle_gamma   90.00
#
_symmetry.space_group_name_H-M   'P 1'
#
loop_
_entity.id
_entity.type
_entity.pdbx_description
1 polymer ?
#
loop_
_entity_poly.entity_id
_entity_poly.type
_entity_poly.pdbx_seq_one_letter_code
_entity_poly.pdbx_strand_id
1 'polypeptide(L)'
;MPLAFHHVAIQCADLARCERFYREVLGLPVLRRWPRDGGGDRSVWLSVDGAGTGFLALERADEAPAARPWRDGKAGLHLVALRIGASERAAWEGRLEAAGVPVVHRTRWTLYFHDPEGNRIGLTHYPEDA
;
A
#
# COMPACT_ATOMS: atom_id res chain seq x y z
N MET A 1 -4.86 1.81 29.27
CA MET A 1 -4.59 2.77 28.20
C MET A 1 -4.59 2.04 26.87
N PRO A 2 -5.71 2.04 26.17
CA PRO A 2 -5.79 1.37 24.88
C PRO A 2 -4.91 2.07 23.84
N LEU A 3 -4.40 1.27 22.90
CA LEU A 3 -3.65 1.75 21.74
C LEU A 3 -4.54 1.62 20.50
N ALA A 4 -4.29 2.46 19.52
CA ALA A 4 -4.96 2.40 18.21
C ALA A 4 -3.93 2.63 17.10
N PHE A 5 -4.21 2.12 15.91
CA PHE A 5 -3.41 2.46 14.75
C PHE A 5 -3.60 3.94 14.39
N HIS A 6 -2.49 4.63 14.19
CA HIS A 6 -2.48 6.00 13.72
C HIS A 6 -2.10 6.04 12.23
N HIS A 7 -0.96 5.51 11.87
CA HIS A 7 -0.53 5.41 10.48
C HIS A 7 0.56 4.36 10.30
N VAL A 8 0.78 4.00 9.03
CA VAL A 8 1.93 3.22 8.57
C VAL A 8 2.72 4.10 7.64
N ALA A 9 4.04 4.15 7.81
CA ALA A 9 4.93 4.91 6.95
C ALA A 9 5.79 3.96 6.12
N ILE A 10 5.91 4.26 4.83
CA ILE A 10 6.72 3.53 3.87
C ILE A 10 7.73 4.49 3.26
N GLN A 11 8.98 4.12 3.23
CA GLN A 11 10.02 4.90 2.57
C GLN A 11 10.07 4.56 1.09
N CYS A 12 10.13 5.60 0.24
CA CYS A 12 10.05 5.48 -1.21
C CYS A 12 11.24 6.19 -1.85
N ALA A 13 12.05 5.46 -2.60
CA ALA A 13 13.13 6.07 -3.39
C ALA A 13 12.55 6.92 -4.52
N ASP A 14 11.46 6.45 -5.16
CA ASP A 14 10.70 7.22 -6.15
C ASP A 14 9.32 7.55 -5.58
N LEU A 15 9.23 8.64 -4.85
CA LEU A 15 8.02 9.05 -4.15
C LEU A 15 6.85 9.31 -5.11
N ALA A 16 7.11 9.94 -6.25
CA ALA A 16 6.06 10.24 -7.24
C ALA A 16 5.46 8.97 -7.83
N ARG A 17 6.29 7.97 -8.11
CA ARG A 17 5.84 6.67 -8.61
C ARG A 17 5.01 5.91 -7.58
N CYS A 18 5.44 5.92 -6.32
CA CYS A 18 4.69 5.32 -5.23
C CYS A 18 3.35 6.02 -5.03
N GLU A 19 3.33 7.35 -5.05
CA GLU A 19 2.08 8.11 -4.93
C GLU A 19 1.10 7.74 -6.05
N ARG A 20 1.56 7.68 -7.30
CA ARG A 20 0.70 7.27 -8.42
C ARG A 20 0.10 5.90 -8.20
N PHE A 21 0.90 4.94 -7.74
CA PHE A 21 0.42 3.58 -7.47
C PHE A 21 -0.69 3.59 -6.42
N TYR A 22 -0.45 4.16 -5.26
CA TYR A 22 -1.44 4.13 -4.17
C TYR A 22 -2.66 4.97 -4.48
N ARG A 23 -2.50 6.08 -5.18
CA ARG A 23 -3.60 6.96 -5.54
C ARG A 23 -4.40 6.45 -6.74
N GLU A 24 -3.74 6.00 -7.79
CA GLU A 24 -4.42 5.62 -9.04
C GLU A 24 -4.82 4.16 -9.08
N VAL A 25 -3.96 3.24 -8.62
CA VAL A 25 -4.28 1.81 -8.61
C VAL A 25 -5.17 1.45 -7.43
N LEU A 26 -4.80 1.88 -6.22
CA LEU A 26 -5.56 1.56 -5.02
C LEU A 26 -6.65 2.58 -4.69
N GLY A 27 -6.63 3.76 -5.32
CA GLY A 27 -7.68 4.75 -5.15
C GLY A 27 -7.63 5.51 -3.83
N LEU A 28 -6.48 5.59 -3.17
CA LEU A 28 -6.34 6.27 -1.89
C LEU A 28 -6.20 7.79 -2.11
N PRO A 29 -7.10 8.61 -1.57
CA PRO A 29 -7.02 10.05 -1.75
C PRO A 29 -5.89 10.67 -0.93
N VAL A 30 -5.31 11.75 -1.46
CA VAL A 30 -4.29 12.51 -0.74
C VAL A 30 -4.93 13.23 0.45
N LEU A 31 -4.40 13.00 1.64
CA LEU A 31 -4.80 13.66 2.85
C LEU A 31 -3.98 14.93 3.08
N ARG A 32 -2.66 14.87 2.88
CA ARG A 32 -1.74 15.99 3.09
C ARG A 32 -0.43 15.76 2.37
N ARG A 33 0.20 16.86 1.92
CA ARG A 33 1.55 16.89 1.36
C ARG A 33 2.46 17.72 2.26
N TRP A 34 3.69 17.27 2.38
CA TRP A 34 4.74 17.98 3.11
C TRP A 34 5.86 18.30 2.12
N PRO A 35 6.08 19.58 1.79
CA PRO A 35 7.12 19.93 0.84
C PRO A 35 8.51 19.74 1.42
N ARG A 36 9.49 19.64 0.54
CA ARG A 36 10.90 19.62 0.89
C ARG A 36 11.60 20.87 0.35
N ASP A 37 12.71 21.21 0.96
CA ASP A 37 13.59 22.27 0.44
C ASP A 37 14.14 21.82 -0.91
N GLY A 38 14.16 22.74 -1.90
CA GLY A 38 14.65 22.46 -3.23
C GLY A 38 13.63 21.88 -4.21
N GLY A 39 12.38 21.76 -3.80
CA GLY A 39 11.26 21.33 -4.67
C GLY A 39 10.79 19.91 -4.45
N GLY A 40 9.55 19.65 -4.84
CA GLY A 40 8.88 18.37 -4.65
C GLY A 40 8.44 18.11 -3.21
N ASP A 41 7.96 16.92 -2.96
CA ASP A 41 7.46 16.51 -1.65
C ASP A 41 8.51 15.70 -0.89
N ARG A 42 8.55 15.91 0.41
CA ARG A 42 9.26 15.06 1.36
C ARG A 42 8.39 13.89 1.79
N SER A 43 7.08 14.13 1.94
CA SER A 43 6.12 13.13 2.40
C SER A 43 4.75 13.40 1.78
N VAL A 44 4.03 12.32 1.48
CA VAL A 44 2.64 12.37 1.02
C VAL A 44 1.83 11.42 1.89
N TRP A 45 0.77 11.93 2.51
CA TRP A 45 -0.13 11.15 3.34
C TRP A 45 -1.40 10.83 2.57
N LEU A 46 -1.78 9.56 2.59
CA LEU A 46 -2.95 9.04 1.87
C LEU A 46 -3.96 8.46 2.86
N SER A 47 -5.22 8.85 2.72
CA SER A 47 -6.30 8.31 3.53
C SER A 47 -6.62 6.87 3.10
N VAL A 48 -6.76 5.95 4.06
CA VAL A 48 -7.05 4.53 3.76
C VAL A 48 -8.51 4.16 3.96
N ASP A 49 -9.23 4.85 4.83
CA ASP A 49 -10.60 4.46 5.20
C ASP A 49 -11.66 5.55 4.91
N GLY A 50 -11.24 6.68 4.38
CA GLY A 50 -12.15 7.81 4.13
C GLY A 50 -12.71 8.49 5.38
N ALA A 51 -12.52 7.90 6.56
CA ALA A 51 -13.00 8.45 7.83
C ALA A 51 -11.92 9.24 8.58
N GLY A 52 -10.70 9.25 8.07
CA GLY A 52 -9.57 9.96 8.67
C GLY A 52 -9.02 9.32 9.94
N THR A 53 -9.37 8.07 10.22
CA THR A 53 -8.93 7.36 11.44
C THR A 53 -7.58 6.66 11.26
N GLY A 54 -7.08 6.56 10.03
CA GLY A 54 -5.76 6.02 9.73
C GLY A 54 -5.29 6.47 8.38
N PHE A 55 -3.99 6.51 8.19
CA PHE A 55 -3.42 6.89 6.90
C PHE A 55 -2.13 6.13 6.60
N LEU A 56 -1.76 6.16 5.34
CA LEU A 56 -0.50 5.65 4.83
C LEU A 56 0.38 6.85 4.50
N ALA A 57 1.55 6.93 5.13
CA ALA A 57 2.53 7.97 4.84
C ALA A 57 3.58 7.43 3.88
N LEU A 58 3.76 8.10 2.75
CA LEU A 58 4.86 7.82 1.83
C LEU A 58 5.95 8.83 2.11
N GLU A 59 7.12 8.35 2.53
CA GLU A 59 8.26 9.17 2.93
C GLU A 59 9.38 9.02 1.91
N ARG A 60 9.98 10.13 1.49
CA ARG A 60 11.10 10.08 0.55
C ARG A 60 12.31 9.43 1.20
N ALA A 61 12.90 8.47 0.50
CA ALA A 61 14.16 7.82 0.87
C ALA A 61 15.24 8.15 -0.16
N ASP A 62 16.50 8.07 0.24
CA ASP A 62 17.65 8.39 -0.63
C ASP A 62 18.16 7.16 -1.40
N GLU A 63 17.86 5.96 -0.91
CA GLU A 63 18.37 4.72 -1.49
C GLU A 63 17.24 3.86 -2.06
N ALA A 64 17.53 3.22 -3.19
CA ALA A 64 16.61 2.26 -3.79
C ALA A 64 16.45 1.03 -2.89
N PRO A 65 15.27 0.37 -2.90
CA PRO A 65 15.04 -0.82 -2.11
C PRO A 65 15.85 -2.00 -2.64
N ALA A 66 16.17 -2.94 -1.76
CA ALA A 66 16.65 -4.25 -2.17
C ALA A 66 15.50 -5.04 -2.81
N ALA A 67 15.84 -5.91 -3.77
CA ALA A 67 14.85 -6.81 -4.37
C ALA A 67 14.23 -7.70 -3.29
N ARG A 68 12.91 -7.82 -3.30
CA ARG A 68 12.15 -8.60 -2.31
C ARG A 68 11.29 -9.64 -3.03
N PRO A 69 11.65 -10.94 -2.93
CA PRO A 69 10.80 -12.01 -3.44
C PRO A 69 9.52 -12.13 -2.58
N TRP A 70 8.51 -12.82 -3.10
CA TRP A 70 7.31 -13.08 -2.31
C TRP A 70 7.64 -13.73 -0.97
N ARG A 71 8.49 -14.73 -0.99
CA ARG A 71 8.95 -15.37 0.24
C ARG A 71 10.30 -14.80 0.65
N ASP A 72 10.31 -14.14 1.79
CA ASP A 72 11.51 -13.57 2.39
C ASP A 72 11.59 -14.11 3.82
N GLY A 73 12.63 -14.86 4.12
CA GLY A 73 12.84 -15.47 5.43
C GLY A 73 13.37 -14.51 6.48
N LYS A 74 13.59 -13.24 6.15
CA LYS A 74 14.11 -12.26 7.10
C LYS A 74 13.02 -11.74 8.01
N ALA A 75 13.37 -11.56 9.29
CA ALA A 75 12.49 -10.91 10.25
C ALA A 75 12.28 -9.44 9.89
N GLY A 76 11.10 -8.91 10.16
CA GLY A 76 10.75 -7.52 9.90
C GLY A 76 9.29 -7.37 9.49
N LEU A 77 8.96 -6.20 8.98
CA LEU A 77 7.61 -5.91 8.50
C LEU A 77 7.32 -6.79 7.27
N HIS A 78 6.22 -7.53 7.32
CA HIS A 78 5.87 -8.50 6.28
C HIS A 78 4.97 -7.91 5.20
N LEU A 79 3.89 -7.26 5.57
CA LEU A 79 2.95 -6.70 4.62
C LEU A 79 2.10 -5.59 5.23
N VAL A 80 1.49 -4.79 4.37
CA VAL A 80 0.38 -3.90 4.70
C VAL A 80 -0.88 -4.51 4.09
N ALA A 81 -1.86 -4.86 4.92
CA ALA A 81 -3.12 -5.41 4.46
C ALA A 81 -4.23 -4.36 4.58
N LEU A 82 -4.97 -4.17 3.49
CA LEU A 82 -6.10 -3.25 3.41
C LEU A 82 -7.38 -4.06 3.25
N ARG A 83 -8.45 -3.62 3.91
CA ARG A 83 -9.75 -4.32 3.86
C ARG A 83 -10.48 -4.00 2.57
N ILE A 84 -11.04 -5.03 1.98
CA ILE A 84 -12.03 -4.94 0.90
C ILE A 84 -13.27 -5.75 1.31
N GLY A 85 -14.38 -5.52 0.63
CA GLY A 85 -15.53 -6.42 0.74
C GLY A 85 -15.29 -7.70 -0.04
N ALA A 86 -15.82 -8.82 0.45
CA ALA A 86 -15.72 -10.11 -0.25
C ALA A 86 -16.27 -10.03 -1.68
N SER A 87 -17.38 -9.32 -1.86
CA SER A 87 -18.01 -9.12 -3.18
C SER A 87 -17.19 -8.25 -4.12
N GLU A 88 -16.16 -7.54 -3.62
CA GLU A 88 -15.31 -6.66 -4.43
C GLU A 88 -14.06 -7.36 -4.95
N ARG A 89 -13.79 -8.58 -4.50
CA ARG A 89 -12.54 -9.30 -4.82
C ARG A 89 -12.26 -9.39 -6.32
N ALA A 90 -13.24 -9.82 -7.09
CA ALA A 90 -13.08 -9.98 -8.53
C ALA A 90 -12.81 -8.65 -9.23
N ALA A 91 -13.49 -7.58 -8.80
CA ALA A 91 -13.27 -6.24 -9.35
C ALA A 91 -11.86 -5.73 -9.04
N TRP A 92 -11.37 -5.96 -7.83
CA TRP A 92 -10.00 -5.60 -7.47
C TRP A 92 -8.96 -6.38 -8.26
N GLU A 93 -9.17 -7.67 -8.45
CA GLU A 93 -8.27 -8.49 -9.26
C GLU A 93 -8.20 -7.98 -10.70
N GLY A 94 -9.34 -7.64 -11.29
CA GLY A 94 -9.39 -7.04 -12.62
C GLY A 94 -8.71 -5.68 -12.69
N ARG A 95 -8.86 -4.86 -11.66
CA ARG A 95 -8.21 -3.54 -11.58
C ARG A 95 -6.70 -3.65 -11.48
N LEU A 96 -6.19 -4.57 -10.69
CA LEU A 96 -4.75 -4.84 -10.60
C LEU A 96 -4.20 -5.33 -11.93
N GLU A 97 -4.89 -6.26 -12.59
CA GLU A 97 -4.50 -6.76 -13.91
C GLU A 97 -4.45 -5.64 -14.95
N ALA A 98 -5.48 -4.79 -15.00
CA ALA A 98 -5.54 -3.66 -15.92
C ALA A 98 -4.41 -2.65 -15.67
N ALA A 99 -3.95 -2.52 -14.44
CA ALA A 99 -2.84 -1.64 -14.07
C ALA A 99 -1.46 -2.30 -14.27
N GLY A 100 -1.41 -3.55 -14.71
CA GLY A 100 -0.15 -4.28 -14.89
C GLY A 100 0.51 -4.69 -13.58
N VAL A 101 -0.27 -4.85 -12.51
CA VAL A 101 0.22 -5.26 -11.19
C VAL A 101 -0.06 -6.74 -10.98
N PRO A 102 0.95 -7.62 -11.04
CA PRO A 102 0.74 -9.05 -10.86
C PRO A 102 0.28 -9.39 -9.43
N VAL A 103 -0.74 -10.22 -9.32
CA VAL A 103 -1.07 -10.87 -8.05
C VAL A 103 -0.09 -12.04 -7.86
N VAL A 104 0.79 -11.92 -6.87
CA VAL A 104 1.91 -12.86 -6.67
C VAL A 104 1.53 -14.04 -5.79
N HIS A 105 0.46 -13.91 -5.02
CA HIS A 105 -0.06 -14.98 -4.17
C HIS A 105 -1.52 -14.75 -3.86
N ARG A 106 -2.28 -15.83 -3.69
CA ARG A 106 -3.70 -15.79 -3.33
C ARG A 106 -3.96 -16.74 -2.18
N THR A 107 -4.79 -16.30 -1.25
CA THR A 107 -5.41 -17.20 -0.28
C THR A 107 -6.93 -17.11 -0.44
N ARG A 108 -7.65 -17.85 0.40
CA ARG A 108 -9.11 -17.78 0.45
C ARG A 108 -9.64 -16.36 0.64
N TRP A 109 -8.89 -15.51 1.40
CA TRP A 109 -9.37 -14.19 1.77
C TRP A 109 -8.55 -13.03 1.18
N THR A 110 -7.37 -13.29 0.63
CA THR A 110 -6.43 -12.20 0.36
C THR A 110 -5.78 -12.32 -1.01
N LEU A 111 -5.67 -11.18 -1.69
CA LEU A 111 -4.84 -10.98 -2.87
C LEU A 111 -3.56 -10.30 -2.43
N TYR A 112 -2.40 -10.84 -2.81
CA TYR A 112 -1.10 -10.27 -2.48
C TYR A 112 -0.38 -9.79 -3.73
N PHE A 113 0.23 -8.62 -3.63
CA PHE A 113 1.00 -8.01 -4.71
C PHE A 113 2.08 -7.10 -4.10
N HIS A 114 2.89 -6.49 -4.97
CA HIS A 114 3.92 -5.56 -4.53
C HIS A 114 3.60 -4.15 -5.01
N ASP A 115 3.96 -3.16 -4.20
CA ASP A 115 4.01 -1.78 -4.64
C ASP A 115 5.25 -1.55 -5.51
N PRO A 116 5.46 -0.34 -6.11
CA PRO A 116 6.62 -0.08 -6.97
C PRO A 116 7.98 -0.20 -6.29
N GLU A 117 8.03 -0.11 -4.97
CA GLU A 117 9.27 -0.25 -4.17
C GLU A 117 9.47 -1.69 -3.69
N GLY A 118 8.59 -2.62 -4.05
CA GLY A 118 8.69 -4.03 -3.67
C GLY A 118 8.07 -4.36 -2.31
N ASN A 119 7.33 -3.44 -1.69
CA ASN A 119 6.63 -3.72 -0.45
C ASN A 119 5.42 -4.62 -0.72
N ARG A 120 5.18 -5.60 0.16
CA ARG A 120 4.02 -6.49 0.05
C ARG A 120 2.77 -5.78 0.50
N ILE A 121 1.75 -5.83 -0.35
CA ILE A 121 0.42 -5.30 -0.05
C ILE A 121 -0.57 -6.44 -0.17
N GLY A 122 -1.52 -6.50 0.74
CA GLY A 122 -2.63 -7.44 0.69
C GLY A 122 -3.96 -6.71 0.64
N LEU A 123 -4.87 -7.18 -0.20
CA LEU A 123 -6.27 -6.79 -0.15
C LEU A 123 -7.04 -7.98 0.42
N THR A 124 -7.63 -7.80 1.59
CA THR A 124 -8.23 -8.91 2.34
C THR A 124 -9.68 -8.67 2.71
N HIS A 125 -10.50 -9.70 2.58
CA HIS A 125 -11.87 -9.68 3.07
C HIS A 125 -12.08 -10.59 4.28
N TYR A 126 -10.99 -11.07 4.91
CA TYR A 126 -11.10 -11.86 6.13
C TYR A 126 -11.93 -11.12 7.20
N PRO A 127 -12.88 -11.76 7.90
CA PRO A 127 -13.22 -13.19 7.83
C PRO A 127 -14.37 -13.53 6.87
N GLU A 128 -14.83 -12.60 6.03
CA GLU A 128 -15.97 -12.82 5.14
C GLU A 128 -15.61 -13.75 3.99
N ASP A 129 -16.45 -14.75 3.75
CA ASP A 129 -16.36 -15.60 2.56
C ASP A 129 -17.00 -14.91 1.35
N ALA A 130 -16.40 -15.12 0.19
CA ALA A 130 -16.92 -14.59 -1.07
C ALA A 130 -18.18 -15.37 -1.52
#